data_078cab70d782d4443304c7dc48cd25e9
#
_entry.id   078cab70d782d4443304c7dc48cd25e9
#
_cell.length_a   1.000
_cell.length_b   1.000
_cell.length_c   1.000
_cell.angle_alpha   90.00
_cell.angle_beta   90.00
_cell.angle_gamma   90.00
#
_symmetry.space_group_name_H-M   'P 1'
#
loop_
_entity.id
_entity.type
_entity.pdbx_description
1 polymer ?
#
loop_
_entity_poly.entity_id
_entity_poly.type
_entity_poly.pdbx_seq_one_letter_code
_entity_poly.pdbx_strand_id
1 'polypeptide(L)'
;MKFWDRLLVVVFALLAMSCSNAEIFEVDNFEPTPVDLVEEGKTELRFDVPVTRATVDESLNLLWQRGDRITVTAYDGANQIFAKQATFWAKLTDNSAAGSQSYFKVKFDSASEANELAQLESMADGKCYAISPVKGVTLNGTTATMTVPAVQTGEYSDAPDFMTARSSSISELKLCVGGKGGTEYNPNDSKYINDIDLVFKHHTHAFRVTIPQNNLGKAVAKAYVKFPFAVAGDVTVDYTTGEITAVKNTSDLIVVEFSEPKSAGDEFWVFINGVENKGNVDIRFQATDGTFTERRIASFTQKNWSVGAVSKIRVSVPQATTITTIQCQPNDYSRLGEPVTDLHFELASGYYFTDYTASASTAIDANNGYYSVKNFEIFSDLIDNSFRVANHSLTFESANAIVPYPDPIVFGDAITVGELNTYPLSAPYLFEENFSGVTTFNYELNKNTGAVKAKSLDEYGLTGWYGARVGVSSGAVAIGVRHETVAEYRGRLDTSGLTNLKDGKSVNIKVVFNANRSNDYVYMDCGIGSVSEGALNGGDDISVASTRIEPATNSSITYTNIASTDYSCSFSGVNNSHRLSWRVSRDYDFAGNGWESKSWYVYMDNIRVSIVQ
;
A
#
# COMPACT_ATOMS: atom_id res chain seq x y z
N MET A 1 -52.86 5.84 -56.45
CA MET A 1 -52.42 7.12 -55.85
C MET A 1 -52.56 7.20 -54.34
N LYS A 2 -52.75 6.09 -53.57
CA LYS A 2 -52.81 6.12 -52.09
C LYS A 2 -51.69 5.34 -51.40
N PHE A 3 -50.86 4.66 -52.16
CA PHE A 3 -49.77 3.87 -51.58
C PHE A 3 -48.42 4.65 -51.49
N TRP A 4 -48.20 5.53 -52.43
CA TRP A 4 -46.97 6.36 -52.50
C TRP A 4 -46.97 7.51 -51.49
N ASP A 5 -48.17 8.11 -51.20
CA ASP A 5 -48.25 9.18 -50.19
C ASP A 5 -47.98 8.70 -48.76
N ARG A 6 -48.30 7.42 -48.44
CA ARG A 6 -47.92 6.82 -47.14
C ARG A 6 -46.47 6.39 -47.04
N LEU A 7 -45.86 6.03 -48.17
CA LEU A 7 -44.42 5.69 -48.22
C LEU A 7 -43.57 6.95 -48.04
N LEU A 8 -44.01 8.08 -48.66
CA LEU A 8 -43.28 9.34 -48.53
C LEU A 8 -43.32 9.90 -47.11
N VAL A 9 -44.45 9.79 -46.42
CA VAL A 9 -44.60 10.22 -45.01
C VAL A 9 -43.76 9.34 -44.06
N VAL A 10 -43.64 8.04 -44.31
CA VAL A 10 -42.81 7.13 -43.51
C VAL A 10 -41.33 7.37 -43.78
N VAL A 11 -40.91 7.67 -45.01
CA VAL A 11 -39.52 8.00 -45.33
C VAL A 11 -39.12 9.36 -44.75
N PHE A 12 -40.02 10.35 -44.75
CA PHE A 12 -39.76 11.63 -44.07
C PHE A 12 -39.76 11.50 -42.56
N ALA A 13 -40.60 10.64 -41.97
CA ALA A 13 -40.57 10.37 -40.52
C ALA A 13 -39.29 9.61 -40.09
N LEU A 14 -38.80 8.69 -40.93
CA LEU A 14 -37.52 7.97 -40.67
C LEU A 14 -36.30 8.87 -40.88
N LEU A 15 -36.34 9.83 -41.81
CA LEU A 15 -35.31 10.83 -42.00
C LEU A 15 -35.31 11.89 -40.87
N ALA A 16 -36.51 12.22 -40.34
CA ALA A 16 -36.60 13.12 -39.19
C ALA A 16 -36.18 12.46 -37.87
N MET A 17 -36.27 11.11 -37.75
CA MET A 17 -35.75 10.38 -36.57
C MET A 17 -34.24 10.10 -36.65
N SER A 18 -33.60 10.12 -37.81
CA SER A 18 -32.16 9.99 -37.96
C SER A 18 -31.39 11.30 -37.73
N CYS A 19 -32.08 12.44 -37.71
CA CYS A 19 -31.49 13.74 -37.42
C CYS A 19 -31.68 14.21 -35.97
N SER A 20 -32.34 13.42 -35.11
CA SER A 20 -32.56 13.82 -33.71
C SER A 20 -31.47 13.35 -32.74
N ASN A 21 -30.44 12.67 -33.23
CA ASN A 21 -29.21 12.35 -32.47
C ASN A 21 -27.94 12.94 -33.14
N ALA A 22 -28.06 13.83 -34.10
CA ALA A 22 -27.05 14.84 -34.23
C ALA A 22 -27.30 15.76 -33.03
N GLU A 23 -26.46 15.69 -32.00
CA GLU A 23 -26.19 16.88 -31.23
C GLU A 23 -25.97 17.96 -32.27
N ILE A 24 -26.93 18.84 -32.41
CA ILE A 24 -26.70 20.16 -32.92
C ILE A 24 -25.68 20.65 -31.92
N PHE A 25 -24.38 20.52 -32.26
CA PHE A 25 -23.45 21.48 -31.75
C PHE A 25 -24.17 22.79 -32.02
N GLU A 26 -24.74 23.41 -30.97
CA GLU A 26 -25.06 24.80 -31.03
C GLU A 26 -23.74 25.37 -31.58
N VAL A 27 -23.76 25.69 -32.86
CA VAL A 27 -22.82 26.61 -33.44
C VAL A 27 -23.09 27.80 -32.56
N ASP A 28 -22.27 27.90 -31.49
CA ASP A 28 -22.27 29.07 -30.62
C ASP A 28 -22.42 30.22 -31.58
N ASN A 29 -23.60 30.85 -31.55
CA ASN A 29 -23.86 32.04 -32.35
C ASN A 29 -22.59 32.82 -32.19
N PHE A 30 -21.85 33.04 -33.26
CA PHE A 30 -20.63 33.81 -33.29
C PHE A 30 -20.97 35.17 -32.64
N GLU A 31 -20.96 35.18 -31.31
CA GLU A 31 -20.96 36.46 -30.61
C GLU A 31 -19.66 37.12 -31.07
N PRO A 32 -19.76 38.31 -31.62
CA PRO A 32 -18.60 39.06 -32.06
C PRO A 32 -17.62 39.03 -30.91
N THR A 33 -16.41 38.58 -31.16
CA THR A 33 -15.32 38.33 -30.15
C THR A 33 -15.49 39.33 -29.01
N PRO A 34 -15.82 38.89 -27.79
CA PRO A 34 -16.11 39.83 -26.71
C PRO A 34 -14.91 40.76 -26.61
N VAL A 35 -15.19 42.05 -26.71
CA VAL A 35 -14.20 43.09 -26.50
C VAL A 35 -13.62 42.84 -25.10
N ASP A 36 -12.31 42.76 -24.99
CA ASP A 36 -11.68 42.51 -23.71
C ASP A 36 -11.73 43.78 -22.85
N LEU A 37 -12.83 43.95 -22.11
CA LEU A 37 -13.09 45.07 -21.26
C LEU A 37 -12.57 44.80 -19.85
N VAL A 38 -11.81 45.76 -19.29
CA VAL A 38 -11.55 45.82 -17.85
C VAL A 38 -12.70 46.57 -17.18
N GLU A 39 -13.43 45.88 -16.30
CA GLU A 39 -14.58 46.43 -15.60
C GLU A 39 -14.24 47.65 -14.76
N GLU A 40 -15.19 48.60 -14.62
CA GLU A 40 -15.04 49.77 -13.76
C GLU A 40 -14.70 49.34 -12.31
N GLY A 41 -13.70 49.98 -11.71
CA GLY A 41 -13.23 49.65 -10.36
C GLY A 41 -12.37 48.40 -10.27
N LYS A 42 -12.01 47.76 -11.41
CA LYS A 42 -11.07 46.64 -11.47
C LYS A 42 -9.76 47.08 -12.12
N THR A 43 -8.70 46.38 -11.74
CA THR A 43 -7.39 46.45 -12.38
C THR A 43 -6.97 45.04 -12.78
N GLU A 44 -6.44 44.87 -13.99
CA GLU A 44 -5.92 43.61 -14.46
C GLU A 44 -4.40 43.68 -14.69
N LEU A 45 -3.71 42.63 -14.20
CA LEU A 45 -2.35 42.31 -14.60
C LEU A 45 -2.41 41.23 -15.66
N ARG A 46 -1.88 41.51 -16.85
CA ARG A 46 -1.87 40.59 -18.00
C ARG A 46 -0.43 40.24 -18.33
N PHE A 47 -0.18 38.99 -18.58
CA PHE A 47 1.15 38.49 -18.95
C PHE A 47 1.09 37.40 -20.00
N ASP A 48 2.08 37.43 -20.88
CA ASP A 48 2.24 36.45 -21.93
C ASP A 48 2.65 35.09 -21.35
N VAL A 49 2.27 34.04 -22.00
CA VAL A 49 2.63 32.67 -21.61
C VAL A 49 3.01 31.89 -22.87
N PRO A 50 4.16 31.21 -22.86
CA PRO A 50 4.52 30.32 -23.96
C PRO A 50 3.41 29.30 -24.22
N VAL A 51 3.21 28.97 -25.48
CA VAL A 51 2.13 28.12 -26.00
C VAL A 51 2.32 26.68 -25.53
N THR A 52 2.12 26.39 -24.24
CA THR A 52 2.12 25.02 -23.75
C THR A 52 1.12 24.83 -22.65
N ARG A 53 0.02 24.22 -22.96
CA ARG A 53 -0.85 23.37 -22.18
C ARG A 53 -2.38 23.54 -22.32
N ALA A 54 -3.06 22.47 -22.31
CA ALA A 54 -4.33 21.93 -21.84
C ALA A 54 -5.06 21.03 -22.84
N THR A 55 -4.75 21.08 -24.11
CA THR A 55 -5.07 20.02 -25.07
C THR A 55 -3.79 19.47 -25.63
N VAL A 56 -3.77 18.18 -25.93
CA VAL A 56 -2.62 17.53 -26.53
C VAL A 56 -2.80 17.52 -28.04
N ASP A 57 -1.94 18.19 -28.78
CA ASP A 57 -1.89 18.04 -30.23
C ASP A 57 -1.29 16.69 -30.64
N GLU A 58 -1.28 16.39 -31.93
CA GLU A 58 -0.69 15.15 -32.47
C GLU A 58 0.81 14.99 -32.14
N SER A 59 1.48 16.08 -31.83
CA SER A 59 2.90 16.15 -31.46
C SER A 59 3.14 16.04 -29.95
N LEU A 60 2.10 15.89 -29.13
CA LEU A 60 2.12 15.90 -27.66
C LEU A 60 2.43 17.27 -27.04
N ASN A 61 2.24 18.35 -27.79
CA ASN A 61 2.29 19.69 -27.21
C ASN A 61 0.99 19.98 -26.46
N LEU A 62 1.14 20.51 -25.27
CA LEU A 62 0.02 20.87 -24.40
C LEU A 62 -0.37 22.32 -24.67
N LEU A 63 -1.62 22.55 -25.02
CA LEU A 63 -2.13 23.87 -25.37
C LEU A 63 -3.09 24.37 -24.29
N TRP A 64 -3.00 25.64 -23.91
CA TRP A 64 -3.95 26.30 -23.03
C TRP A 64 -5.30 26.53 -23.72
N GLN A 65 -6.39 26.32 -22.97
CA GLN A 65 -7.74 26.61 -23.43
C GLN A 65 -8.31 27.84 -22.74
N ARG A 66 -9.22 28.55 -23.42
CA ARG A 66 -9.91 29.68 -22.83
C ARG A 66 -10.66 29.25 -21.59
N GLY A 67 -10.40 29.95 -20.47
CA GLY A 67 -10.99 29.65 -19.18
C GLY A 67 -10.11 28.79 -18.26
N ASP A 68 -9.01 28.23 -18.75
CA ASP A 68 -8.02 27.56 -17.90
C ASP A 68 -7.52 28.49 -16.80
N ARG A 69 -7.23 27.95 -15.63
CA ARG A 69 -6.81 28.71 -14.46
C ARG A 69 -5.50 28.19 -13.90
N ILE A 70 -4.69 29.13 -13.47
CA ILE A 70 -3.48 28.89 -12.70
C ILE A 70 -3.51 29.74 -11.43
N THR A 71 -2.77 29.37 -10.41
CA THR A 71 -2.48 30.27 -9.29
C THR A 71 -1.19 31.01 -9.61
N VAL A 72 -1.22 32.33 -9.51
CA VAL A 72 -0.05 33.20 -9.68
C VAL A 72 0.28 33.84 -8.34
N THR A 73 1.54 33.78 -7.97
CA THR A 73 2.08 34.50 -6.80
C THR A 73 3.13 35.50 -7.27
N ALA A 74 3.16 36.67 -6.70
CA ALA A 74 4.19 37.68 -6.95
C ALA A 74 4.94 38.02 -5.66
N TYR A 75 6.25 38.15 -5.79
CA TYR A 75 7.17 38.50 -4.70
C TYR A 75 8.04 39.69 -5.09
N ASP A 76 8.35 40.53 -4.11
CA ASP A 76 9.44 41.51 -4.18
C ASP A 76 10.49 41.08 -3.15
N GLY A 77 11.61 40.57 -3.61
CA GLY A 77 12.58 39.88 -2.77
C GLY A 77 11.93 38.67 -2.04
N ALA A 78 11.91 38.72 -0.70
CA ALA A 78 11.30 37.68 0.13
C ALA A 78 9.81 37.94 0.47
N ASN A 79 9.28 39.10 0.12
CA ASN A 79 7.94 39.52 0.49
C ASN A 79 6.93 39.11 -0.58
N GLN A 80 5.95 38.29 -0.20
CA GLN A 80 4.84 37.96 -1.07
C GLN A 80 3.89 39.14 -1.19
N ILE A 81 3.68 39.63 -2.40
CA ILE A 81 2.75 40.72 -2.70
C ILE A 81 1.32 40.18 -2.79
N PHE A 82 1.14 39.12 -3.62
CA PHE A 82 -0.17 38.48 -3.76
C PHE A 82 -0.05 37.00 -4.11
N ALA A 83 -1.15 36.27 -3.90
CA ALA A 83 -1.38 34.95 -4.42
C ALA A 83 -2.82 34.88 -4.95
N LYS A 84 -3.01 34.83 -6.27
CA LYS A 84 -4.31 34.94 -6.93
C LYS A 84 -4.46 33.95 -8.08
N GLN A 85 -5.71 33.67 -8.42
CA GLN A 85 -6.00 32.93 -9.63
C GLN A 85 -5.90 33.84 -10.85
N ALA A 86 -5.19 33.35 -11.87
CA ALA A 86 -5.17 33.93 -13.20
C ALA A 86 -5.97 33.06 -14.15
N THR A 87 -6.72 33.68 -15.06
CA THR A 87 -7.52 33.00 -16.06
C THR A 87 -6.89 33.20 -17.44
N PHE A 88 -6.78 32.11 -18.20
CA PHE A 88 -6.28 32.14 -19.57
C PHE A 88 -7.33 32.76 -20.50
N TRP A 89 -6.90 33.72 -21.28
CA TRP A 89 -7.69 34.36 -22.31
C TRP A 89 -7.00 34.22 -23.65
N ALA A 90 -7.73 33.78 -24.66
CA ALA A 90 -7.28 33.70 -26.04
C ALA A 90 -8.31 34.34 -26.94
N LYS A 91 -7.85 35.09 -27.94
CA LYS A 91 -8.72 35.56 -29.01
C LYS A 91 -9.03 34.37 -29.92
N LEU A 92 -10.30 34.01 -30.03
CA LEU A 92 -10.74 33.05 -31.02
C LEU A 92 -10.68 33.72 -32.40
N THR A 93 -9.68 33.40 -33.18
CA THR A 93 -9.69 33.65 -34.60
C THR A 93 -10.09 32.36 -35.32
N ASP A 94 -10.95 32.47 -36.32
CA ASP A 94 -11.39 31.34 -37.13
C ASP A 94 -10.26 30.40 -37.47
N ASN A 95 -10.35 29.15 -37.00
CA ASN A 95 -9.49 28.01 -37.34
C ASN A 95 -8.02 28.07 -36.91
N SER A 96 -7.59 28.83 -35.98
CA SER A 96 -6.21 28.71 -35.50
C SER A 96 -6.15 28.22 -34.07
N ALA A 97 -5.50 27.09 -33.86
CA ALA A 97 -4.83 26.75 -32.62
C ALA A 97 -4.10 27.99 -32.07
N ALA A 98 -4.15 28.20 -30.75
CA ALA A 98 -3.48 29.23 -29.98
C ALA A 98 -2.65 30.19 -30.85
N GLY A 99 -3.29 31.15 -31.43
CA GLY A 99 -2.61 32.18 -32.22
C GLY A 99 -2.07 33.26 -31.31
N SER A 100 -1.18 34.04 -31.81
CA SER A 100 -0.33 35.09 -31.27
C SER A 100 -0.95 36.17 -30.35
N GLN A 101 -2.03 35.91 -29.64
CA GLN A 101 -2.75 36.86 -28.76
C GLN A 101 -3.45 36.14 -27.62
N SER A 102 -2.67 35.38 -26.86
CA SER A 102 -3.15 34.70 -25.67
C SER A 102 -2.35 35.20 -24.46
N TYR A 103 -3.02 35.35 -23.34
CA TYR A 103 -2.41 35.77 -22.10
C TYR A 103 -3.18 35.28 -20.89
N PHE A 104 -2.52 35.19 -19.75
CA PHE A 104 -3.18 35.07 -18.45
C PHE A 104 -3.50 36.42 -17.88
N LYS A 105 -4.64 36.53 -17.21
CA LYS A 105 -5.05 37.75 -16.49
C LYS A 105 -5.39 37.48 -15.04
N VAL A 106 -4.77 38.27 -14.17
CA VAL A 106 -5.11 38.35 -12.74
C VAL A 106 -5.96 39.59 -12.53
N LYS A 107 -7.10 39.47 -11.87
CA LYS A 107 -8.00 40.61 -11.54
C LYS A 107 -7.77 41.07 -10.10
N PHE A 108 -7.73 42.38 -9.92
CA PHE A 108 -7.70 43.06 -8.64
C PHE A 108 -8.91 43.96 -8.50
N ASP A 109 -9.44 44.11 -7.29
CA ASP A 109 -10.34 45.15 -6.94
C ASP A 109 -9.54 46.44 -6.61
N SER A 110 -9.69 47.46 -7.43
CA SER A 110 -8.85 48.66 -7.35
C SER A 110 -8.95 49.40 -6.03
N ALA A 111 -10.06 49.26 -5.31
CA ALA A 111 -10.28 49.94 -4.03
C ALA A 111 -9.82 49.10 -2.82
N SER A 112 -10.26 47.83 -2.78
CA SER A 112 -9.95 46.95 -1.63
C SER A 112 -8.55 46.39 -1.64
N GLU A 113 -7.90 46.32 -2.82
CA GLU A 113 -6.55 45.79 -3.02
C GLU A 113 -5.54 46.85 -3.48
N ALA A 114 -5.79 48.11 -3.11
CA ALA A 114 -4.92 49.23 -3.47
C ALA A 114 -3.48 49.10 -2.94
N ASN A 115 -3.29 48.40 -1.81
CA ASN A 115 -1.97 48.16 -1.24
C ASN A 115 -1.15 47.18 -2.08
N GLU A 116 -1.74 46.10 -2.56
CA GLU A 116 -1.08 45.14 -3.45
C GLU A 116 -0.74 45.80 -4.78
N LEU A 117 -1.66 46.60 -5.33
CA LEU A 117 -1.42 47.34 -6.57
C LEU A 117 -0.26 48.35 -6.41
N ALA A 118 -0.20 49.11 -5.32
CA ALA A 118 0.90 50.04 -5.05
C ALA A 118 2.25 49.30 -4.89
N GLN A 119 2.25 48.12 -4.28
CA GLN A 119 3.46 47.31 -4.18
C GLN A 119 3.90 46.77 -5.56
N LEU A 120 2.96 46.36 -6.42
CA LEU A 120 3.26 45.96 -7.79
C LEU A 120 3.86 47.08 -8.63
N GLU A 121 3.34 48.29 -8.50
CA GLU A 121 3.85 49.48 -9.21
C GLU A 121 5.24 49.92 -8.72
N SER A 122 5.59 49.67 -7.46
CA SER A 122 6.87 50.02 -6.86
C SER A 122 7.90 48.89 -6.84
N MET A 123 7.59 47.73 -7.44
CA MET A 123 8.40 46.53 -7.41
C MET A 123 9.75 46.74 -8.11
N ALA A 124 10.86 46.46 -7.41
CA ALA A 124 12.22 46.69 -7.90
C ALA A 124 12.95 45.39 -8.32
N ASP A 125 12.70 44.30 -7.66
CA ASP A 125 13.25 42.95 -7.97
C ASP A 125 12.15 41.89 -7.85
N GLY A 126 11.12 42.05 -8.65
CA GLY A 126 9.95 41.19 -8.61
C GLY A 126 10.15 39.87 -9.32
N LYS A 127 9.46 38.85 -8.81
CA LYS A 127 9.34 37.55 -9.44
C LYS A 127 7.90 37.08 -9.37
N CYS A 128 7.43 36.53 -10.48
CA CYS A 128 6.16 35.82 -10.54
C CYS A 128 6.40 34.33 -10.61
N TYR A 129 5.55 33.61 -9.88
CA TYR A 129 5.50 32.15 -9.92
C TYR A 129 4.09 31.72 -10.28
N ALA A 130 3.98 30.65 -11.04
CA ALA A 130 2.69 30.09 -11.40
C ALA A 130 2.61 28.61 -11.03
N ILE A 131 1.42 28.18 -10.63
CA ILE A 131 1.13 26.82 -10.16
C ILE A 131 -0.14 26.35 -10.85
N SER A 132 -0.10 25.17 -11.42
CA SER A 132 -1.24 24.49 -12.08
C SER A 132 -1.28 23.02 -11.65
N PRO A 133 -2.48 22.43 -11.46
CA PRO A 133 -3.82 23.04 -11.54
C PRO A 133 -4.13 23.90 -10.29
N VAL A 134 -5.18 24.69 -10.37
CA VAL A 134 -5.68 25.43 -9.19
C VAL A 134 -6.35 24.52 -8.18
N LYS A 135 -7.09 23.52 -8.68
CA LYS A 135 -7.83 22.56 -7.86
C LYS A 135 -6.90 21.45 -7.36
N GLY A 136 -7.01 21.13 -6.08
CA GLY A 136 -6.26 20.02 -5.49
C GLY A 136 -4.83 20.36 -5.07
N VAL A 137 -4.42 21.63 -5.19
CA VAL A 137 -3.12 22.12 -4.73
C VAL A 137 -3.28 22.88 -3.42
N THR A 138 -2.44 22.55 -2.44
CA THR A 138 -2.32 23.29 -1.17
C THR A 138 -1.01 24.05 -1.15
N LEU A 139 -1.10 25.36 -0.87
CA LEU A 139 0.06 26.25 -0.74
C LEU A 139 0.44 26.40 0.74
N ASN A 140 1.75 26.34 1.01
CA ASN A 140 2.32 26.59 2.32
C ASN A 140 3.67 27.33 2.17
N GLY A 141 3.66 28.66 2.38
CA GLY A 141 4.82 29.51 2.10
C GLY A 141 5.23 29.39 0.63
N THR A 142 6.46 28.99 0.37
CA THR A 142 7.01 28.78 -0.98
C THR A 142 6.79 27.37 -1.53
N THR A 143 6.06 26.51 -0.82
CA THR A 143 5.79 25.14 -1.27
C THR A 143 4.35 24.97 -1.73
N ALA A 144 4.19 24.12 -2.74
CA ALA A 144 2.90 23.66 -3.23
C ALA A 144 2.85 22.14 -3.14
N THR A 145 1.79 21.60 -2.57
CA THR A 145 1.56 20.15 -2.49
C THR A 145 0.32 19.78 -3.28
N MET A 146 0.42 18.75 -4.10
CA MET A 146 -0.69 18.15 -4.82
C MET A 146 -0.71 16.64 -4.60
N THR A 147 -1.90 16.07 -4.50
CA THR A 147 -2.09 14.62 -4.47
C THR A 147 -2.38 14.12 -5.88
N VAL A 148 -1.56 13.21 -6.39
CA VAL A 148 -1.89 12.40 -7.56
C VAL A 148 -2.82 11.28 -7.08
N PRO A 149 -4.10 11.29 -7.49
CA PRO A 149 -5.08 10.35 -6.94
C PRO A 149 -4.89 8.95 -7.51
N ALA A 150 -5.20 7.93 -6.71
CA ALA A 150 -5.25 6.54 -7.15
C ALA A 150 -6.50 6.23 -8.01
N VAL A 151 -7.53 7.09 -7.98
CA VAL A 151 -8.70 7.01 -8.87
C VAL A 151 -8.68 8.22 -9.80
N GLN A 152 -8.71 7.98 -11.11
CA GLN A 152 -8.64 9.01 -12.16
C GLN A 152 -9.75 8.81 -13.19
N THR A 153 -10.10 9.85 -13.94
CA THR A 153 -11.14 9.77 -14.99
C THR A 153 -10.61 9.25 -16.32
N GLY A 154 -9.30 9.32 -16.52
CA GLY A 154 -8.68 8.99 -17.79
C GLY A 154 -8.74 10.11 -18.83
N GLU A 155 -9.43 11.22 -18.53
CA GLU A 155 -9.52 12.37 -19.40
C GLU A 155 -8.37 13.34 -19.08
N TYR A 156 -7.77 13.92 -20.13
CA TYR A 156 -6.68 14.87 -19.93
C TYR A 156 -7.15 16.17 -19.27
N SER A 157 -8.39 16.60 -19.53
CA SER A 157 -8.99 17.80 -18.92
C SER A 157 -9.04 17.75 -17.38
N ASP A 158 -9.19 16.56 -16.81
CA ASP A 158 -9.25 16.31 -15.36
C ASP A 158 -7.91 15.83 -14.78
N ALA A 159 -6.85 15.94 -15.59
CA ALA A 159 -5.54 15.40 -15.24
C ALA A 159 -4.95 16.04 -13.98
N PRO A 160 -4.41 15.25 -13.07
CA PRO A 160 -3.61 15.74 -11.96
C PRO A 160 -2.17 16.09 -12.44
N ASP A 161 -2.08 16.89 -13.50
CA ASP A 161 -0.81 17.31 -14.09
C ASP A 161 -0.26 18.51 -13.32
N PHE A 162 0.58 18.22 -12.36
CA PHE A 162 1.16 19.22 -11.48
C PHE A 162 2.32 19.94 -12.16
N MET A 163 2.19 21.26 -12.28
CA MET A 163 3.22 22.10 -12.88
C MET A 163 3.47 23.34 -12.05
N THR A 164 4.71 23.80 -12.10
CA THR A 164 5.11 25.12 -11.59
C THR A 164 5.89 25.88 -12.65
N ALA A 165 5.79 27.19 -12.62
CA ALA A 165 6.60 28.07 -13.46
C ALA A 165 7.16 29.22 -12.63
N ARG A 166 8.27 29.79 -13.10
CA ARG A 166 8.88 30.98 -12.52
C ARG A 166 9.25 31.97 -13.62
N SER A 167 9.11 33.25 -13.34
CA SER A 167 9.58 34.29 -14.25
C SER A 167 11.07 34.60 -14.05
N SER A 168 11.67 35.27 -15.00
CA SER A 168 12.85 36.12 -14.79
C SER A 168 12.52 37.26 -13.85
N SER A 169 13.53 38.01 -13.41
CA SER A 169 13.31 39.24 -12.58
C SER A 169 12.52 40.29 -13.37
N ILE A 170 11.53 40.89 -12.70
CA ILE A 170 10.61 41.86 -13.28
C ILE A 170 10.86 43.17 -12.58
N SER A 171 11.19 44.21 -13.35
CA SER A 171 11.49 45.56 -12.82
C SER A 171 10.37 46.56 -13.06
N GLU A 172 9.43 46.27 -13.94
CA GLU A 172 8.33 47.17 -14.29
C GLU A 172 7.11 46.35 -14.73
N LEU A 173 5.95 46.63 -14.15
CA LEU A 173 4.68 46.01 -14.49
C LEU A 173 3.72 47.03 -15.10
N LYS A 174 3.03 46.61 -16.15
CA LYS A 174 1.96 47.36 -16.82
C LYS A 174 0.63 46.86 -16.30
N LEU A 175 -0.17 47.74 -15.76
CA LEU A 175 -1.50 47.47 -15.23
C LEU A 175 -2.57 48.02 -16.18
N CYS A 176 -3.66 47.26 -16.35
CA CYS A 176 -4.84 47.65 -17.11
C CYS A 176 -5.91 48.15 -16.12
N VAL A 177 -6.19 49.44 -16.08
CA VAL A 177 -7.13 50.03 -15.14
C VAL A 177 -8.49 50.28 -15.80
N GLY A 178 -9.57 49.77 -15.20
CA GLY A 178 -10.93 49.94 -15.67
C GLY A 178 -11.49 51.32 -15.25
N GLY A 179 -11.85 52.16 -16.25
CA GLY A 179 -12.52 53.41 -16.05
C GLY A 179 -14.05 53.31 -16.03
N LYS A 180 -14.73 54.44 -15.88
CA LYS A 180 -16.20 54.52 -15.85
C LYS A 180 -16.81 53.90 -17.12
N GLY A 181 -17.69 52.92 -16.94
CA GLY A 181 -18.32 52.19 -18.04
C GLY A 181 -17.47 51.05 -18.62
N GLY A 182 -16.32 50.76 -17.99
CA GLY A 182 -15.32 49.81 -18.47
C GLY A 182 -14.33 50.46 -19.43
N THR A 183 -13.12 49.90 -19.50
CA THR A 183 -12.08 50.35 -20.46
C THR A 183 -11.74 49.24 -21.39
N GLU A 184 -11.91 49.49 -22.70
CA GLU A 184 -11.53 48.57 -23.75
C GLU A 184 -10.03 48.57 -23.96
N TYR A 185 -9.41 47.41 -23.90
CA TYR A 185 -8.01 47.23 -24.24
C TYR A 185 -7.89 46.40 -25.49
N ASN A 186 -7.15 46.91 -26.46
CA ASN A 186 -6.86 46.14 -27.67
C ASN A 186 -5.94 44.97 -27.31
N PRO A 187 -6.41 43.71 -27.42
CA PRO A 187 -5.61 42.52 -27.08
C PRO A 187 -4.38 42.35 -27.98
N ASN A 188 -4.31 43.10 -29.09
CA ASN A 188 -3.17 43.08 -30.01
C ASN A 188 -2.11 44.14 -29.61
N ASP A 189 -2.36 44.96 -28.63
CA ASP A 189 -1.41 45.99 -28.22
C ASP A 189 -0.53 45.48 -27.08
N SER A 190 0.67 45.07 -27.43
CA SER A 190 1.68 44.51 -26.53
C SER A 190 2.05 45.46 -25.37
N LYS A 191 1.71 46.76 -25.47
CA LYS A 191 1.97 47.74 -24.38
C LYS A 191 1.14 47.44 -23.12
N TYR A 192 0.07 46.63 -23.21
CA TYR A 192 -0.80 46.24 -22.08
C TYR A 192 -0.56 44.81 -21.61
N ILE A 193 0.34 44.08 -22.25
CA ILE A 193 0.75 42.76 -21.86
C ILE A 193 2.17 42.84 -21.30
N ASN A 194 2.38 42.25 -20.17
CA ASN A 194 3.71 42.17 -19.57
C ASN A 194 4.44 40.96 -20.16
N ASP A 195 5.69 41.20 -20.55
CA ASP A 195 6.61 40.15 -21.01
C ASP A 195 7.14 39.43 -19.75
N ILE A 196 6.30 38.55 -19.22
CA ILE A 196 6.61 37.71 -18.07
C ILE A 196 6.77 36.28 -18.62
N ASP A 197 7.98 35.87 -18.82
CA ASP A 197 8.29 34.53 -19.34
C ASP A 197 8.11 33.49 -18.25
N LEU A 198 6.95 32.83 -18.22
CA LEU A 198 6.61 31.74 -17.33
C LEU A 198 6.83 30.39 -18.05
N VAL A 199 7.96 29.77 -17.80
CA VAL A 199 8.27 28.43 -18.33
C VAL A 199 7.78 27.39 -17.35
N PHE A 200 6.75 26.63 -17.73
CA PHE A 200 6.17 25.57 -16.91
C PHE A 200 7.03 24.31 -16.92
N LYS A 201 7.25 23.78 -15.73
CA LYS A 201 7.90 22.50 -15.48
C LYS A 201 6.86 21.54 -14.87
N HIS A 202 6.65 20.40 -15.52
CA HIS A 202 5.79 19.34 -14.99
C HIS A 202 6.49 18.61 -13.85
N HIS A 203 5.73 18.17 -12.85
CA HIS A 203 6.19 17.40 -11.70
C HIS A 203 5.56 16.01 -11.64
N THR A 204 4.74 15.65 -12.62
CA THR A 204 4.13 14.34 -12.82
C THR A 204 4.67 13.68 -14.09
N HIS A 205 4.45 12.36 -14.21
CA HIS A 205 4.65 11.60 -15.42
C HIS A 205 3.30 11.16 -15.97
N ALA A 206 3.11 11.22 -17.28
CA ALA A 206 1.86 10.82 -17.91
C ALA A 206 2.05 9.61 -18.82
N PHE A 207 1.08 8.69 -18.79
CA PHE A 207 0.92 7.65 -19.80
C PHE A 207 -0.26 8.00 -20.69
N ARG A 208 -0.01 8.07 -21.99
CA ARG A 208 -1.06 8.11 -23.01
C ARG A 208 -1.30 6.69 -23.50
N VAL A 209 -2.45 6.13 -23.17
CA VAL A 209 -2.79 4.74 -23.49
C VAL A 209 -3.76 4.71 -24.65
N THR A 210 -3.37 4.07 -25.75
CA THR A 210 -4.23 3.87 -26.93
C THR A 210 -4.72 2.44 -26.95
N ILE A 211 -6.01 2.22 -27.23
CA ILE A 211 -6.67 0.93 -27.37
C ILE A 211 -6.76 0.56 -28.86
N PRO A 212 -5.78 -0.14 -29.45
CA PRO A 212 -5.82 -0.44 -30.89
C PRO A 212 -6.88 -1.49 -31.26
N GLN A 213 -7.22 -2.40 -30.32
CA GLN A 213 -8.19 -3.47 -30.53
C GLN A 213 -8.91 -3.78 -29.22
N ASN A 214 -10.14 -4.25 -29.34
CA ASN A 214 -10.94 -4.70 -28.20
C ASN A 214 -11.46 -6.12 -28.45
N ASN A 215 -10.73 -7.12 -27.88
CA ASN A 215 -11.07 -8.54 -28.01
C ASN A 215 -12.19 -8.98 -27.06
N LEU A 216 -12.58 -8.15 -26.10
CA LEU A 216 -13.71 -8.40 -25.21
C LEU A 216 -15.06 -8.28 -25.96
N GLY A 217 -15.09 -7.47 -27.02
CA GLY A 217 -16.30 -7.21 -27.79
C GLY A 217 -17.36 -6.35 -27.07
N LYS A 218 -16.98 -5.73 -25.95
CA LYS A 218 -17.81 -4.86 -25.11
C LYS A 218 -17.05 -3.59 -24.80
N ALA A 219 -17.77 -2.45 -24.70
CA ALA A 219 -17.14 -1.21 -24.24
C ALA A 219 -16.64 -1.35 -22.79
N VAL A 220 -15.50 -0.76 -22.49
CA VAL A 220 -14.86 -0.82 -21.16
C VAL A 220 -15.18 0.43 -20.37
N ALA A 221 -15.61 0.25 -19.12
CA ALA A 221 -15.96 1.32 -18.20
C ALA A 221 -14.79 1.72 -17.30
N LYS A 222 -13.86 0.79 -17.03
CA LYS A 222 -12.72 1.02 -16.15
C LYS A 222 -11.46 0.34 -16.66
N ALA A 223 -10.31 0.94 -16.31
CA ALA A 223 -9.01 0.31 -16.44
C ALA A 223 -8.31 0.29 -15.07
N TYR A 224 -7.72 -0.82 -14.73
CA TYR A 224 -6.93 -1.04 -13.52
C TYR A 224 -5.46 -1.15 -13.95
N VAL A 225 -4.67 -0.18 -13.51
CA VAL A 225 -3.27 -0.04 -13.92
C VAL A 225 -2.40 -0.26 -12.69
N LYS A 226 -1.81 -1.45 -12.59
CA LYS A 226 -0.95 -1.87 -11.47
C LYS A 226 0.50 -1.65 -11.81
N PHE A 227 1.19 -0.90 -10.97
CA PHE A 227 2.61 -0.62 -11.06
C PHE A 227 3.42 -1.54 -10.15
N PRO A 228 4.72 -1.73 -10.39
CA PRO A 228 5.58 -2.58 -9.55
C PRO A 228 5.94 -1.94 -8.20
N PHE A 229 5.58 -0.67 -7.99
CA PHE A 229 5.78 0.09 -6.74
C PHE A 229 4.77 1.23 -6.68
N ALA A 230 4.61 1.82 -5.49
CA ALA A 230 3.69 2.92 -5.28
C ALA A 230 4.07 4.16 -6.10
N VAL A 231 3.08 4.74 -6.82
CA VAL A 231 3.24 5.83 -7.79
C VAL A 231 2.22 6.96 -7.63
N ALA A 232 1.19 6.76 -6.83
CA ALA A 232 0.16 7.75 -6.53
C ALA A 232 0.22 8.19 -5.07
N GLY A 233 -0.01 9.47 -4.81
CA GLY A 233 0.10 10.10 -3.48
C GLY A 233 0.56 11.54 -3.57
N ASP A 234 1.06 12.09 -2.48
CA ASP A 234 1.41 13.50 -2.39
C ASP A 234 2.79 13.80 -2.99
N VAL A 235 2.84 14.88 -3.77
CA VAL A 235 4.09 15.49 -4.25
C VAL A 235 4.13 16.94 -3.79
N THR A 236 5.24 17.34 -3.16
CA THR A 236 5.49 18.70 -2.70
C THR A 236 6.64 19.29 -3.48
N VAL A 237 6.42 20.50 -3.97
CA VAL A 237 7.39 21.25 -4.80
C VAL A 237 7.63 22.61 -4.16
N ASP A 238 8.87 23.02 -4.06
CA ASP A 238 9.20 24.43 -3.87
C ASP A 238 9.05 25.15 -5.22
N TYR A 239 7.96 25.91 -5.36
CA TYR A 239 7.63 26.54 -6.63
C TYR A 239 8.56 27.71 -6.98
N THR A 240 9.35 28.21 -6.02
CA THR A 240 10.34 29.27 -6.28
C THR A 240 11.59 28.72 -6.95
N THR A 241 11.93 27.48 -6.70
CA THR A 241 13.05 26.77 -7.33
C THR A 241 12.59 25.81 -8.43
N GLY A 242 11.36 25.34 -8.36
CA GLY A 242 10.82 24.29 -9.22
C GLY A 242 11.36 22.90 -8.87
N GLU A 243 11.82 22.69 -7.64
CA GLU A 243 12.37 21.42 -7.16
C GLU A 243 11.34 20.64 -6.33
N ILE A 244 11.27 19.34 -6.53
CA ILE A 244 10.47 18.44 -5.71
C ILE A 244 11.18 18.29 -4.37
N THR A 245 10.52 18.66 -3.28
CA THR A 245 11.05 18.60 -1.92
C THR A 245 10.60 17.34 -1.17
N ALA A 246 9.45 16.77 -1.53
CA ALA A 246 8.96 15.52 -0.95
C ALA A 246 8.03 14.78 -1.93
N VAL A 247 8.10 13.44 -1.87
CA VAL A 247 7.15 12.53 -2.53
C VAL A 247 6.72 11.47 -1.53
N LYS A 248 5.39 11.31 -1.35
CA LYS A 248 4.80 10.32 -0.45
C LYS A 248 3.79 9.49 -1.23
N ASN A 249 4.28 8.48 -1.93
CA ASN A 249 3.44 7.54 -2.65
C ASN A 249 2.83 6.50 -1.71
N THR A 250 1.53 6.24 -1.87
CA THR A 250 0.75 5.31 -1.04
C THR A 250 0.05 4.22 -1.83
N SER A 251 -0.10 4.37 -3.16
CA SER A 251 -0.76 3.38 -4.02
C SER A 251 0.09 3.03 -5.23
N ASP A 252 0.17 1.74 -5.51
CA ASP A 252 0.75 1.17 -6.72
C ASP A 252 -0.33 0.74 -7.74
N LEU A 253 -1.61 0.89 -7.39
CA LEU A 253 -2.75 0.65 -8.26
C LEU A 253 -3.43 1.99 -8.58
N ILE A 254 -3.60 2.28 -9.87
CA ILE A 254 -4.45 3.37 -10.35
C ILE A 254 -5.68 2.78 -11.03
N VAL A 255 -6.85 3.20 -10.56
CA VAL A 255 -8.14 2.86 -11.17
C VAL A 255 -8.58 4.03 -12.04
N VAL A 256 -8.71 3.78 -13.33
CA VAL A 256 -9.25 4.78 -14.26
C VAL A 256 -10.72 4.49 -14.48
N GLU A 257 -11.59 5.37 -14.04
CA GLU A 257 -13.03 5.30 -14.20
C GLU A 257 -13.44 6.22 -15.35
N PHE A 258 -13.75 5.64 -16.51
CA PHE A 258 -14.04 6.43 -17.69
C PHE A 258 -15.41 7.14 -17.56
N SER A 259 -15.43 8.43 -17.83
CA SER A 259 -16.69 9.21 -17.94
C SER A 259 -17.58 8.67 -19.06
N GLU A 260 -16.95 8.28 -20.18
CA GLU A 260 -17.58 7.61 -21.31
C GLU A 260 -16.86 6.29 -21.57
N PRO A 261 -17.60 5.16 -21.74
CA PRO A 261 -17.00 3.87 -21.99
C PRO A 261 -16.12 3.85 -23.25
N LYS A 262 -14.93 3.24 -23.15
CA LYS A 262 -13.94 3.22 -24.22
C LYS A 262 -14.04 1.96 -25.07
N SER A 263 -13.67 2.09 -26.34
CA SER A 263 -13.70 1.05 -27.38
C SER A 263 -12.38 1.01 -28.15
N ALA A 264 -12.29 0.18 -29.17
CA ALA A 264 -11.13 0.18 -30.08
C ALA A 264 -11.02 1.52 -30.81
N GLY A 265 -9.83 2.09 -30.84
CA GLY A 265 -9.50 3.40 -31.38
C GLY A 265 -9.42 4.50 -30.33
N ASP A 266 -10.02 4.31 -29.16
CA ASP A 266 -10.05 5.30 -28.09
C ASP A 266 -8.72 5.38 -27.33
N GLU A 267 -8.56 6.48 -26.58
CA GLU A 267 -7.40 6.77 -25.76
C GLU A 267 -7.85 7.17 -24.36
N PHE A 268 -6.93 7.00 -23.39
CA PHE A 268 -7.07 7.51 -22.03
C PHE A 268 -5.71 7.85 -21.45
N TRP A 269 -5.74 8.59 -20.34
CA TRP A 269 -4.55 9.06 -19.66
C TRP A 269 -4.44 8.50 -18.25
N VAL A 270 -3.20 8.25 -17.84
CA VAL A 270 -2.85 7.86 -16.47
C VAL A 270 -1.71 8.73 -16.00
N PHE A 271 -1.88 9.38 -14.85
CA PHE A 271 -0.86 10.23 -14.25
C PHE A 271 -0.30 9.59 -13.02
N ILE A 272 1.01 9.70 -12.85
CA ILE A 272 1.74 9.22 -11.68
C ILE A 272 2.70 10.30 -11.18
N ASN A 273 3.14 10.21 -9.93
CA ASN A 273 4.31 10.93 -9.50
C ASN A 273 5.53 10.42 -10.27
N GLY A 274 6.35 11.33 -10.78
CA GLY A 274 7.53 10.94 -11.54
C GLY A 274 8.50 10.14 -10.68
N VAL A 275 9.03 9.06 -11.24
CA VAL A 275 9.98 8.15 -10.58
C VAL A 275 11.13 7.81 -11.52
N GLU A 276 12.32 7.64 -10.96
CA GLU A 276 13.49 7.23 -11.75
C GLU A 276 13.52 5.73 -12.07
N ASN A 277 12.66 4.97 -11.43
CA ASN A 277 12.52 3.54 -11.65
C ASN A 277 11.58 3.25 -12.82
N LYS A 278 11.64 2.01 -13.29
CA LYS A 278 10.81 1.47 -14.35
C LYS A 278 10.45 0.02 -14.03
N GLY A 279 9.51 -0.52 -14.74
CA GLY A 279 9.11 -1.91 -14.59
C GLY A 279 7.98 -2.29 -15.53
N ASN A 280 7.40 -3.43 -15.29
CA ASN A 280 6.21 -3.85 -16.00
C ASN A 280 4.98 -3.18 -15.37
N VAL A 281 4.05 -2.78 -16.22
CA VAL A 281 2.75 -2.26 -15.81
C VAL A 281 1.71 -3.29 -16.21
N ASP A 282 0.93 -3.76 -15.26
CA ASP A 282 -0.17 -4.67 -15.52
C ASP A 282 -1.45 -3.86 -15.73
N ILE A 283 -2.12 -4.10 -16.84
CA ILE A 283 -3.37 -3.40 -17.17
C ILE A 283 -4.48 -4.43 -17.33
N ARG A 284 -5.58 -4.18 -16.65
CA ARG A 284 -6.81 -4.96 -16.72
C ARG A 284 -7.98 -4.04 -16.98
N PHE A 285 -8.94 -4.49 -17.76
CA PHE A 285 -10.14 -3.71 -18.05
C PHE A 285 -11.38 -4.35 -17.44
N GLN A 286 -12.37 -3.50 -17.19
CA GLN A 286 -13.71 -3.94 -16.79
C GLN A 286 -14.74 -3.32 -17.75
N ALA A 287 -15.58 -4.18 -18.31
CA ALA A 287 -16.67 -3.75 -19.18
C ALA A 287 -17.81 -3.09 -18.38
N THR A 288 -18.70 -2.43 -19.09
CA THR A 288 -19.91 -1.78 -18.53
C THR A 288 -20.86 -2.73 -17.81
N ASP A 289 -20.84 -4.02 -18.14
CA ASP A 289 -21.62 -5.06 -17.48
C ASP A 289 -20.90 -5.76 -16.31
N GLY A 290 -19.71 -5.25 -15.92
CA GLY A 290 -18.91 -5.82 -14.84
C GLY A 290 -17.95 -6.92 -15.27
N THR A 291 -17.95 -7.39 -16.52
CA THR A 291 -17.03 -8.40 -17.03
C THR A 291 -15.59 -7.89 -16.98
N PHE A 292 -14.70 -8.66 -16.36
CA PHE A 292 -13.26 -8.37 -16.35
C PHE A 292 -12.54 -9.05 -17.52
N THR A 293 -11.42 -8.46 -17.93
CA THR A 293 -10.53 -9.05 -18.94
C THR A 293 -9.36 -9.76 -18.29
N GLU A 294 -8.65 -10.59 -19.04
CA GLU A 294 -7.29 -11.00 -18.68
C GLU A 294 -6.39 -9.77 -18.51
N ARG A 295 -5.31 -9.91 -17.75
CA ARG A 295 -4.30 -8.85 -17.64
C ARG A 295 -3.46 -8.73 -18.90
N ARG A 296 -2.99 -7.52 -19.13
CA ARG A 296 -1.97 -7.23 -20.14
C ARG A 296 -0.75 -6.63 -19.47
N ILE A 297 0.41 -7.20 -19.74
CA ILE A 297 1.68 -6.69 -19.24
C ILE A 297 2.30 -5.77 -20.29
N ALA A 298 2.48 -4.50 -19.94
CA ALA A 298 3.26 -3.54 -20.71
C ALA A 298 4.66 -3.43 -20.12
N SER A 299 5.68 -3.79 -20.89
CA SER A 299 7.07 -3.77 -20.44
C SER A 299 7.78 -2.50 -20.90
N PHE A 300 8.40 -1.78 -19.95
CA PHE A 300 9.17 -0.56 -20.18
C PHE A 300 10.65 -0.79 -19.86
N THR A 301 11.36 -1.46 -20.73
CA THR A 301 12.74 -1.86 -20.47
C THR A 301 13.77 -0.75 -20.64
N GLN A 302 13.44 0.38 -21.30
CA GLN A 302 14.43 1.35 -21.75
C GLN A 302 14.27 2.80 -21.22
N LYS A 303 13.16 3.15 -20.57
CA LYS A 303 12.91 4.53 -20.12
C LYS A 303 12.44 4.59 -18.68
N ASN A 304 13.01 5.49 -17.90
CA ASN A 304 12.49 5.85 -16.58
C ASN A 304 11.20 6.64 -16.74
N TRP A 305 10.35 6.58 -15.73
CA TRP A 305 9.12 7.38 -15.65
C TRP A 305 9.41 8.71 -14.98
N SER A 306 10.29 9.49 -15.62
CA SER A 306 10.75 10.77 -15.10
C SER A 306 9.66 11.84 -15.17
N VAL A 307 9.73 12.81 -14.28
CA VAL A 307 8.87 14.00 -14.29
C VAL A 307 8.90 14.72 -15.64
N GLY A 308 7.77 15.27 -16.04
CA GLY A 308 7.65 16.05 -17.28
C GLY A 308 7.71 15.23 -18.57
N ALA A 309 7.68 13.91 -18.48
CA ALA A 309 7.70 13.04 -19.65
C ALA A 309 6.36 12.36 -19.89
N VAL A 310 6.07 12.06 -21.14
CA VAL A 310 4.89 11.30 -21.57
C VAL A 310 5.33 9.98 -22.18
N SER A 311 4.82 8.87 -21.65
CA SER A 311 5.00 7.54 -22.22
C SER A 311 3.78 7.13 -23.03
N LYS A 312 4.00 6.73 -24.28
CA LYS A 312 2.94 6.19 -25.15
C LYS A 312 2.84 4.69 -24.98
N ILE A 313 1.64 4.21 -24.65
CA ILE A 313 1.33 2.79 -24.51
C ILE A 313 0.25 2.41 -25.52
N ARG A 314 0.40 1.27 -26.15
CA ARG A 314 -0.63 0.66 -26.98
C ARG A 314 -1.03 -0.67 -26.36
N VAL A 315 -2.26 -0.74 -25.85
CA VAL A 315 -2.77 -1.91 -25.13
C VAL A 315 -4.11 -2.32 -25.73
N SER A 316 -4.14 -3.47 -26.39
CA SER A 316 -5.41 -4.08 -26.81
C SER A 316 -6.16 -4.59 -25.59
N VAL A 317 -7.46 -4.35 -25.52
CA VAL A 317 -8.34 -4.96 -24.52
C VAL A 317 -8.33 -6.48 -24.75
N PRO A 318 -7.93 -7.28 -23.73
CA PRO A 318 -7.88 -8.74 -23.86
C PRO A 318 -9.28 -9.36 -23.91
N GLN A 319 -9.35 -10.68 -24.01
CA GLN A 319 -10.59 -11.43 -23.83
C GLN A 319 -11.03 -11.42 -22.36
N ALA A 320 -12.27 -11.88 -22.13
CA ALA A 320 -12.81 -12.00 -20.77
C ALA A 320 -12.02 -13.03 -19.95
N THR A 321 -11.85 -12.73 -18.65
CA THR A 321 -11.41 -13.68 -17.65
C THR A 321 -12.52 -14.00 -16.67
N THR A 322 -12.40 -15.13 -15.95
CA THR A 322 -13.28 -15.47 -14.85
C THR A 322 -12.60 -15.16 -13.52
N ILE A 323 -13.37 -15.23 -12.44
CA ILE A 323 -12.86 -15.14 -11.08
C ILE A 323 -12.85 -16.55 -10.48
N THR A 324 -11.74 -16.93 -9.89
CA THR A 324 -11.61 -18.14 -9.08
C THR A 324 -11.74 -17.75 -7.62
N THR A 325 -12.64 -18.40 -6.90
CA THR A 325 -12.84 -18.15 -5.48
C THR A 325 -12.10 -19.20 -4.67
N ILE A 326 -11.27 -18.75 -3.74
CA ILE A 326 -10.59 -19.58 -2.75
C ILE A 326 -11.27 -19.33 -1.41
N GLN A 327 -11.87 -20.37 -0.84
CA GLN A 327 -12.53 -20.32 0.46
C GLN A 327 -11.66 -21.02 1.49
N CYS A 328 -10.99 -20.26 2.35
CA CYS A 328 -10.28 -20.78 3.50
C CYS A 328 -11.25 -20.94 4.68
N GLN A 329 -11.40 -22.18 5.14
CA GLN A 329 -12.40 -22.55 6.13
C GLN A 329 -11.73 -23.14 7.38
N PRO A 330 -11.63 -22.37 8.49
CA PRO A 330 -11.19 -22.93 9.77
C PRO A 330 -12.21 -23.97 10.25
N ASN A 331 -11.86 -25.24 10.21
CA ASN A 331 -12.72 -26.34 10.63
C ASN A 331 -12.37 -26.90 12.01
N ASP A 332 -11.20 -26.56 12.54
CA ASP A 332 -10.73 -26.95 13.86
C ASP A 332 -9.90 -25.82 14.49
N TYR A 333 -10.30 -25.36 15.66
CA TYR A 333 -9.60 -24.35 16.46
C TYR A 333 -9.06 -24.89 17.79
N SER A 334 -9.15 -26.20 18.01
CA SER A 334 -8.74 -26.82 19.28
C SER A 334 -7.28 -26.54 19.64
N ARG A 335 -6.42 -26.35 18.63
CA ARG A 335 -5.01 -26.00 18.83
C ARG A 335 -4.85 -24.57 19.36
N LEU A 336 -5.55 -23.59 18.80
CA LEU A 336 -5.53 -22.22 19.29
C LEU A 336 -6.25 -22.09 20.63
N GLY A 337 -7.36 -22.83 20.80
CA GLY A 337 -8.15 -22.85 22.01
C GLY A 337 -9.28 -21.82 22.09
N GLU A 338 -9.40 -20.97 21.07
CA GLU A 338 -10.49 -19.99 20.94
C GLU A 338 -10.95 -19.84 19.49
N PRO A 339 -12.21 -19.39 19.25
CA PRO A 339 -12.74 -19.21 17.91
C PRO A 339 -11.93 -18.24 17.06
N VAL A 340 -11.73 -18.59 15.81
CA VAL A 340 -11.16 -17.71 14.80
C VAL A 340 -12.22 -16.69 14.36
N THR A 341 -11.89 -15.42 14.41
CA THR A 341 -12.77 -14.31 14.04
C THR A 341 -12.50 -13.75 12.66
N ASP A 342 -11.26 -13.86 12.17
CA ASP A 342 -10.88 -13.45 10.82
C ASP A 342 -9.68 -14.27 10.31
N LEU A 343 -9.47 -14.21 8.98
CA LEU A 343 -8.36 -14.81 8.27
C LEU A 343 -7.73 -13.75 7.36
N HIS A 344 -6.42 -13.56 7.50
CA HIS A 344 -5.64 -12.68 6.64
C HIS A 344 -4.79 -13.54 5.71
N PHE A 345 -5.16 -13.55 4.44
CA PHE A 345 -4.45 -14.29 3.41
C PHE A 345 -3.63 -13.32 2.58
N GLU A 346 -2.34 -13.58 2.43
CA GLU A 346 -1.43 -12.80 1.61
C GLU A 346 -0.88 -13.65 0.48
N LEU A 347 -1.09 -13.19 -0.74
CA LEU A 347 -0.54 -13.82 -1.92
C LEU A 347 0.97 -13.61 -2.01
N ALA A 348 1.66 -14.59 -2.56
CA ALA A 348 3.07 -14.46 -2.89
C ALA A 348 3.32 -13.25 -3.81
N SER A 349 4.52 -12.68 -3.74
CA SER A 349 4.90 -11.50 -4.51
C SER A 349 4.59 -11.65 -6.01
N GLY A 350 4.01 -10.61 -6.60
CA GLY A 350 3.60 -10.57 -8.00
C GLY A 350 2.16 -10.99 -8.27
N TYR A 351 1.45 -11.45 -7.24
CA TYR A 351 0.03 -11.75 -7.30
C TYR A 351 -0.75 -10.79 -6.41
N TYR A 352 -2.04 -10.59 -6.70
CA TYR A 352 -2.93 -9.75 -5.90
C TYR A 352 -4.37 -10.23 -6.04
N PHE A 353 -5.13 -10.03 -4.98
CA PHE A 353 -6.57 -10.25 -5.00
C PHE A 353 -7.27 -9.14 -5.78
N THR A 354 -8.49 -9.45 -6.20
CA THR A 354 -9.37 -8.42 -6.75
C THR A 354 -9.93 -7.61 -5.57
N ASP A 355 -9.41 -6.43 -5.32
CA ASP A 355 -9.93 -5.54 -4.27
C ASP A 355 -11.37 -5.06 -4.54
N TYR A 356 -12.02 -5.57 -5.58
CA TYR A 356 -13.31 -5.09 -6.09
C TYR A 356 -14.51 -5.84 -5.53
N THR A 357 -14.30 -7.05 -5.10
CA THR A 357 -15.30 -7.85 -4.45
C THR A 357 -14.87 -8.04 -3.01
N ALA A 358 -15.40 -7.18 -2.14
CA ALA A 358 -15.21 -7.35 -0.71
C ALA A 358 -15.63 -8.77 -0.34
N SER A 359 -14.67 -9.61 0.01
CA SER A 359 -14.96 -10.92 0.56
C SER A 359 -15.70 -10.72 1.86
N ALA A 360 -17.01 -10.93 1.85
CA ALA A 360 -17.77 -10.95 3.08
C ALA A 360 -17.27 -12.15 3.91
N SER A 361 -16.66 -11.90 5.07
CA SER A 361 -16.48 -12.95 6.04
C SER A 361 -17.89 -13.33 6.52
N THR A 362 -18.38 -14.49 6.12
CA THR A 362 -19.61 -15.04 6.66
C THR A 362 -19.26 -15.80 7.92
N ALA A 363 -19.73 -15.32 9.08
CA ALA A 363 -19.71 -16.11 10.30
C ALA A 363 -20.56 -17.36 10.03
N ILE A 364 -19.94 -18.53 10.12
CA ILE A 364 -20.65 -19.80 10.00
C ILE A 364 -21.07 -20.25 11.41
N ASP A 365 -22.26 -20.84 11.48
CA ASP A 365 -22.88 -21.31 12.70
C ASP A 365 -21.88 -22.11 13.55
N ALA A 366 -21.59 -21.62 14.74
CA ALA A 366 -20.69 -22.23 15.71
C ALA A 366 -21.09 -23.68 16.07
N ASN A 367 -22.35 -24.05 15.87
CA ASN A 367 -22.84 -25.40 16.14
C ASN A 367 -22.32 -26.45 15.13
N ASN A 368 -21.82 -26.01 13.98
CA ASN A 368 -21.26 -26.89 12.94
C ASN A 368 -19.72 -26.94 12.94
N GLY A 369 -19.07 -26.33 13.92
CA GLY A 369 -17.59 -26.31 14.00
C GLY A 369 -16.90 -25.35 13.02
N TYR A 370 -17.66 -24.51 12.33
CA TYR A 370 -17.14 -23.49 11.42
C TYR A 370 -17.29 -22.12 12.05
N TYR A 371 -16.23 -21.33 12.08
CA TYR A 371 -16.20 -20.07 12.83
C TYR A 371 -16.15 -18.84 11.95
N SER A 372 -15.43 -18.88 10.88
CA SER A 372 -15.55 -17.92 9.79
C SER A 372 -15.04 -18.53 8.51
N VAL A 373 -15.66 -18.11 7.41
CA VAL A 373 -15.20 -18.45 6.07
C VAL A 373 -14.86 -17.16 5.39
N LYS A 374 -13.64 -17.05 4.90
CA LYS A 374 -13.24 -15.93 4.08
C LYS A 374 -13.06 -16.40 2.65
N ASN A 375 -13.81 -15.77 1.76
CA ASN A 375 -13.64 -15.97 0.33
C ASN A 375 -12.59 -14.99 -0.17
N PHE A 376 -11.58 -15.52 -0.84
CA PHE A 376 -10.60 -14.74 -1.56
C PHE A 376 -10.85 -14.92 -3.04
N GLU A 377 -10.94 -13.84 -3.76
CA GLU A 377 -11.17 -13.85 -5.20
C GLU A 377 -9.90 -13.49 -5.93
N ILE A 378 -9.53 -14.30 -6.90
CA ILE A 378 -8.39 -14.07 -7.76
C ILE A 378 -8.80 -14.25 -9.22
N PHE A 379 -8.28 -13.42 -10.10
CA PHE A 379 -8.52 -13.58 -11.52
C PHE A 379 -7.91 -14.89 -12.03
N SER A 380 -8.69 -15.65 -12.76
CA SER A 380 -8.33 -16.98 -13.25
C SER A 380 -7.08 -17.00 -14.13
N ASP A 381 -6.82 -15.93 -14.86
CA ASP A 381 -5.62 -15.76 -15.68
C ASP A 381 -4.33 -15.56 -14.88
N LEU A 382 -4.41 -15.36 -13.56
CA LEU A 382 -3.25 -15.31 -12.66
C LEU A 382 -2.86 -16.70 -12.12
N ILE A 383 -3.72 -17.70 -12.28
CA ILE A 383 -3.51 -19.06 -11.75
C ILE A 383 -2.74 -19.89 -12.78
N ASP A 384 -1.49 -19.56 -12.97
CA ASP A 384 -0.53 -20.32 -13.75
C ASP A 384 0.27 -21.33 -12.88
N ASN A 385 1.23 -22.02 -13.48
CA ASN A 385 2.07 -22.95 -12.74
C ASN A 385 2.89 -22.26 -11.64
N SER A 386 3.30 -21.01 -11.84
CA SER A 386 4.06 -20.26 -10.85
C SER A 386 3.21 -19.94 -9.63
N PHE A 387 1.96 -19.52 -9.82
CA PHE A 387 1.00 -19.31 -8.75
C PHE A 387 0.75 -20.58 -7.95
N ARG A 388 0.56 -21.73 -8.66
CA ARG A 388 0.25 -23.00 -8.03
C ARG A 388 1.33 -23.51 -7.08
N VAL A 389 2.60 -23.20 -7.36
CA VAL A 389 3.77 -23.61 -6.54
C VAL A 389 4.29 -22.49 -5.65
N ALA A 390 3.69 -21.31 -5.70
CA ALA A 390 4.10 -20.18 -4.87
C ALA A 390 3.72 -20.39 -3.41
N ASN A 391 4.53 -19.87 -2.53
CA ASN A 391 4.30 -19.88 -1.08
C ASN A 391 3.43 -18.67 -0.71
N HIS A 392 2.14 -18.92 -0.47
CA HIS A 392 1.22 -17.90 0.03
C HIS A 392 1.18 -17.96 1.55
N SER A 393 0.97 -16.84 2.21
CA SER A 393 0.88 -16.78 3.67
C SER A 393 -0.57 -16.63 4.14
N LEU A 394 -0.84 -17.17 5.33
CA LEU A 394 -2.13 -17.07 5.97
C LEU A 394 -1.91 -16.76 7.46
N THR A 395 -2.68 -15.84 7.97
CA THR A 395 -2.69 -15.50 9.40
C THR A 395 -4.09 -15.68 9.96
N PHE A 396 -4.18 -16.37 11.09
CA PHE A 396 -5.42 -16.56 11.83
C PHE A 396 -5.56 -15.45 12.87
N GLU A 397 -6.72 -14.83 12.91
CA GLU A 397 -7.06 -13.84 13.91
C GLU A 397 -8.19 -14.36 14.79
N SER A 398 -8.02 -14.24 16.11
CA SER A 398 -9.02 -14.53 17.14
C SER A 398 -9.29 -13.29 17.99
N ALA A 399 -10.10 -13.42 19.01
CA ALA A 399 -10.37 -12.32 19.94
C ALA A 399 -9.11 -11.79 20.64
N ASN A 400 -8.16 -12.68 20.94
CA ASN A 400 -6.98 -12.36 21.75
C ASN A 400 -5.65 -12.54 21.03
N ALA A 401 -5.61 -13.19 19.86
CA ALA A 401 -4.36 -13.54 19.18
C ALA A 401 -4.40 -13.29 17.67
N ILE A 402 -3.21 -13.07 17.10
CA ILE A 402 -2.93 -13.06 15.66
C ILE A 402 -1.81 -14.06 15.44
N VAL A 403 -2.10 -15.19 14.81
CA VAL A 403 -1.15 -16.31 14.69
C VAL A 403 -0.90 -16.63 13.22
N PRO A 404 0.34 -16.45 12.73
CA PRO A 404 0.72 -16.89 11.39
C PRO A 404 0.55 -18.41 11.26
N TYR A 405 0.05 -18.85 10.12
CA TYR A 405 0.03 -20.27 9.79
C TYR A 405 1.48 -20.75 9.57
N PRO A 406 1.89 -21.85 10.20
CA PRO A 406 3.31 -22.22 10.25
C PRO A 406 3.89 -22.59 8.89
N ASP A 407 3.08 -23.17 8.01
CA ASP A 407 3.48 -23.62 6.68
C ASP A 407 2.88 -22.70 5.60
N PRO A 408 3.64 -22.38 4.56
CA PRO A 408 3.09 -21.69 3.41
C PRO A 408 1.96 -22.48 2.76
N ILE A 409 0.94 -21.77 2.30
CA ILE A 409 -0.14 -22.39 1.49
C ILE A 409 0.35 -22.53 0.06
N VAL A 410 0.43 -23.77 -0.41
CA VAL A 410 0.75 -24.12 -1.79
C VAL A 410 -0.45 -24.84 -2.39
N PHE A 411 -1.06 -24.27 -3.41
CA PHE A 411 -2.31 -24.82 -3.97
C PHE A 411 -2.08 -26.04 -4.87
N GLY A 412 -0.95 -26.10 -5.58
CA GLY A 412 -0.67 -27.20 -6.51
C GLY A 412 -1.77 -27.39 -7.55
N ASP A 413 -2.07 -28.63 -7.86
CA ASP A 413 -3.14 -29.03 -8.80
C ASP A 413 -4.54 -29.07 -8.15
N ALA A 414 -4.63 -28.79 -6.85
CA ALA A 414 -5.91 -28.83 -6.12
C ALA A 414 -6.84 -27.67 -6.49
N ILE A 415 -6.30 -26.58 -7.07
CA ILE A 415 -7.11 -25.43 -7.46
C ILE A 415 -7.74 -25.62 -8.85
N THR A 416 -9.06 -25.56 -8.91
CA THR A 416 -9.85 -25.56 -10.15
C THR A 416 -10.15 -24.12 -10.56
N VAL A 417 -9.66 -23.73 -11.72
CA VAL A 417 -9.79 -22.36 -12.24
C VAL A 417 -11.24 -22.04 -12.60
N GLY A 418 -11.71 -20.87 -12.17
CA GLY A 418 -13.08 -20.40 -12.44
C GLY A 418 -14.15 -20.98 -11.51
N GLU A 419 -13.76 -21.75 -10.50
CA GLU A 419 -14.68 -22.39 -9.55
C GLU A 419 -14.42 -21.94 -8.10
N LEU A 420 -15.34 -22.35 -7.21
CA LEU A 420 -15.15 -22.25 -5.77
C LEU A 420 -14.27 -23.41 -5.28
N ASN A 421 -13.13 -23.06 -4.71
CA ASN A 421 -12.19 -24.03 -4.13
C ASN A 421 -12.21 -23.87 -2.61
N THR A 422 -12.60 -24.91 -1.89
CA THR A 422 -12.69 -24.89 -0.42
C THR A 422 -11.49 -25.60 0.20
N TYR A 423 -10.79 -24.91 1.09
CA TYR A 423 -9.64 -25.43 1.84
C TYR A 423 -9.98 -25.46 3.33
N PRO A 424 -10.27 -26.64 3.90
CA PRO A 424 -10.43 -26.80 5.34
C PRO A 424 -9.07 -26.66 6.02
N LEU A 425 -8.99 -25.85 7.05
CA LEU A 425 -7.77 -25.53 7.75
C LEU A 425 -7.95 -25.68 9.27
N SER A 426 -6.96 -26.28 9.93
CA SER A 426 -6.90 -26.28 11.38
C SER A 426 -6.13 -25.03 11.85
N ALA A 427 -6.68 -24.30 12.81
CA ALA A 427 -5.97 -23.18 13.42
C ALA A 427 -4.64 -23.64 14.03
N PRO A 428 -3.57 -22.87 13.92
CA PRO A 428 -2.28 -23.19 14.54
C PRO A 428 -2.37 -23.07 16.07
N TYR A 429 -1.38 -23.58 16.78
CA TYR A 429 -1.19 -23.26 18.19
C TYR A 429 -0.85 -21.77 18.35
N LEU A 430 -1.18 -21.19 19.50
CA LEU A 430 -0.73 -19.83 19.85
C LEU A 430 0.81 -19.71 19.72
N PHE A 431 1.50 -20.77 20.10
CA PHE A 431 2.94 -20.93 19.96
C PHE A 431 3.26 -22.42 19.79
N GLU A 432 4.18 -22.76 18.90
CA GLU A 432 4.63 -24.13 18.69
C GLU A 432 6.14 -24.16 18.37
N GLU A 433 6.87 -25.12 18.95
CA GLU A 433 8.28 -25.36 18.65
C GLU A 433 8.59 -26.87 18.77
N ASN A 434 9.10 -27.45 17.71
CA ASN A 434 9.51 -28.86 17.62
C ASN A 434 11.00 -29.03 17.38
N PHE A 435 11.77 -27.95 17.39
CA PHE A 435 13.21 -27.89 17.18
C PHE A 435 13.73 -28.49 15.87
N SER A 436 12.88 -28.89 14.93
CA SER A 436 13.29 -29.56 13.68
C SER A 436 14.11 -28.67 12.76
N GLY A 437 13.89 -27.35 12.79
CA GLY A 437 14.62 -26.35 12.01
C GLY A 437 15.85 -25.77 12.72
N VAL A 438 16.13 -26.20 13.93
CA VAL A 438 17.18 -25.62 14.77
C VAL A 438 18.54 -26.24 14.46
N THR A 439 19.55 -25.42 14.26
CA THR A 439 20.94 -25.89 14.09
C THR A 439 21.42 -26.61 15.35
N THR A 440 21.97 -27.81 15.18
CA THR A 440 22.52 -28.57 16.32
C THR A 440 23.61 -27.78 17.06
N PHE A 441 23.45 -27.64 18.37
CA PHE A 441 24.41 -26.95 19.22
C PHE A 441 24.48 -27.55 20.63
N ASN A 442 25.54 -27.18 21.35
CA ASN A 442 25.72 -27.49 22.76
C ASN A 442 26.31 -26.26 23.46
N TYR A 443 25.51 -25.56 24.24
CA TYR A 443 25.95 -24.41 24.99
C TYR A 443 26.11 -24.78 26.48
N GLU A 444 27.36 -25.04 26.87
CA GLU A 444 27.76 -25.29 28.27
C GLU A 444 26.92 -26.42 28.96
N LEU A 445 26.24 -27.30 28.18
CA LEU A 445 25.35 -28.33 28.70
C LEU A 445 26.03 -29.20 29.75
N ASN A 446 27.31 -29.56 29.50
CA ASN A 446 28.13 -30.43 30.33
C ASN A 446 29.19 -29.67 31.15
N LYS A 447 29.08 -28.36 31.29
CA LYS A 447 30.08 -27.57 32.02
C LYS A 447 30.30 -28.13 33.45
N ASN A 448 31.54 -28.34 33.78
CA ASN A 448 31.93 -29.04 35.01
C ASN A 448 31.79 -28.16 36.25
N THR A 449 31.99 -26.87 36.16
CA THR A 449 32.01 -25.96 37.33
C THR A 449 31.39 -24.62 37.01
N GLY A 450 30.76 -24.02 38.01
CA GLY A 450 30.26 -22.66 37.98
C GLY A 450 28.92 -22.49 37.31
N ALA A 451 28.23 -21.42 37.64
CA ALA A 451 27.00 -21.01 37.02
C ALA A 451 27.21 -20.63 35.55
N VAL A 452 26.23 -20.89 34.73
CA VAL A 452 26.19 -20.50 33.32
C VAL A 452 25.18 -19.38 33.15
N LYS A 453 25.62 -18.25 32.61
CA LYS A 453 24.74 -17.17 32.20
C LYS A 453 24.00 -17.57 30.92
N ALA A 454 22.70 -17.35 30.86
CA ALA A 454 21.97 -17.55 29.64
C ALA A 454 22.47 -16.58 28.55
N LYS A 455 22.58 -17.07 27.32
CA LYS A 455 22.87 -16.27 26.13
C LYS A 455 21.72 -16.35 25.12
N SER A 456 21.69 -15.40 24.19
CA SER A 456 20.82 -15.51 23.00
C SER A 456 21.16 -16.76 22.19
N LEU A 457 20.12 -17.41 21.68
CA LEU A 457 20.19 -18.59 20.81
C LEU A 457 19.89 -18.26 19.34
N ASP A 458 19.87 -16.97 18.98
CA ASP A 458 19.55 -16.49 17.63
C ASP A 458 20.45 -17.11 16.56
N GLU A 459 21.76 -17.28 16.86
CA GLU A 459 22.75 -17.86 15.95
C GLU A 459 22.45 -19.33 15.58
N TYR A 460 21.55 -19.98 16.32
CA TYR A 460 21.16 -21.38 16.12
C TYR A 460 19.78 -21.53 15.49
N GLY A 461 19.11 -20.41 15.16
CA GLY A 461 17.76 -20.40 14.57
C GLY A 461 16.62 -20.26 15.59
N LEU A 462 16.93 -20.05 16.87
CA LEU A 462 15.94 -19.78 17.93
C LEU A 462 15.90 -18.28 18.25
N THR A 463 15.33 -17.50 17.33
CA THR A 463 15.29 -16.02 17.44
C THR A 463 14.53 -15.56 18.68
N GLY A 464 15.21 -14.74 19.50
CA GLY A 464 14.65 -14.19 20.74
C GLY A 464 14.66 -15.18 21.92
N TRP A 465 15.18 -16.38 21.74
CA TRP A 465 15.34 -17.35 22.83
C TRP A 465 16.65 -17.16 23.60
N TYR A 466 16.63 -17.59 24.84
CA TYR A 466 17.82 -17.59 25.70
C TYR A 466 18.02 -18.97 26.34
N GLY A 467 19.27 -19.36 26.54
CA GLY A 467 19.58 -20.64 27.13
C GLY A 467 20.86 -20.65 27.98
N ALA A 468 20.80 -21.39 29.08
CA ALA A 468 21.94 -21.70 29.95
C ALA A 468 21.98 -23.21 30.18
N ARG A 469 23.13 -23.86 29.96
CA ARG A 469 23.29 -25.33 30.00
C ARG A 469 22.27 -26.04 29.12
N VAL A 470 22.22 -25.66 27.87
CA VAL A 470 21.25 -26.18 26.86
C VAL A 470 21.98 -26.73 25.65
N GLY A 471 21.38 -27.71 25.02
CA GLY A 471 21.80 -28.21 23.73
C GLY A 471 20.61 -28.66 22.89
N VAL A 472 20.73 -28.54 21.58
CA VAL A 472 19.71 -29.03 20.62
C VAL A 472 20.35 -29.98 19.64
N SER A 473 19.66 -31.08 19.36
CA SER A 473 20.03 -32.04 18.32
C SER A 473 18.81 -32.85 17.91
N SER A 474 18.75 -33.25 16.65
CA SER A 474 17.74 -34.17 16.13
C SER A 474 16.29 -33.79 16.46
N GLY A 475 15.96 -32.48 16.45
CA GLY A 475 14.60 -32.01 16.74
C GLY A 475 14.22 -32.03 18.23
N ALA A 476 15.15 -31.98 19.14
CA ALA A 476 14.87 -31.94 20.57
C ALA A 476 15.87 -31.06 21.33
N VAL A 477 15.48 -30.56 22.49
CA VAL A 477 16.33 -29.78 23.40
C VAL A 477 16.65 -30.56 24.65
N ALA A 478 17.88 -30.45 25.15
CA ALA A 478 18.31 -30.94 26.45
C ALA A 478 18.67 -29.76 27.35
N ILE A 479 18.15 -29.77 28.58
CA ILE A 479 18.45 -28.79 29.62
C ILE A 479 19.19 -29.53 30.75
N GLY A 480 20.37 -29.06 31.10
CA GLY A 480 21.24 -29.76 32.07
C GLY A 480 21.16 -29.17 33.47
N VAL A 481 21.37 -30.03 34.47
CA VAL A 481 21.66 -29.62 35.85
C VAL A 481 22.93 -30.34 36.34
N ARG A 482 23.77 -29.64 37.07
CA ARG A 482 24.93 -30.21 37.69
C ARG A 482 25.01 -29.79 39.16
N HIS A 483 25.38 -30.71 39.99
CA HIS A 483 25.64 -30.44 41.37
C HIS A 483 27.13 -30.63 41.71
N GLU A 484 27.63 -29.75 42.53
CA GLU A 484 28.91 -29.88 43.21
C GLU A 484 28.68 -29.84 44.73
N THR A 485 29.68 -30.19 45.50
CA THR A 485 29.62 -30.34 46.99
C THR A 485 28.97 -29.16 47.69
N VAL A 486 28.95 -27.99 47.12
CA VAL A 486 28.43 -26.76 47.77
C VAL A 486 27.47 -25.96 46.91
N ALA A 487 27.20 -26.35 45.66
CA ALA A 487 26.35 -25.58 44.78
C ALA A 487 25.65 -26.43 43.73
N GLU A 488 24.42 -26.10 43.43
CA GLU A 488 23.67 -26.62 42.30
C GLU A 488 23.75 -25.64 41.13
N TYR A 489 24.14 -26.16 39.96
CA TYR A 489 24.24 -25.38 38.73
C TYR A 489 23.10 -25.78 37.77
N ARG A 490 22.05 -24.98 37.79
CA ARG A 490 20.83 -25.22 37.05
C ARG A 490 20.97 -24.79 35.59
N GLY A 491 20.31 -25.52 34.69
CA GLY A 491 20.08 -25.10 33.33
C GLY A 491 18.72 -24.41 33.16
N ARG A 492 18.62 -23.59 32.14
CA ARG A 492 17.43 -22.82 31.84
C ARG A 492 17.25 -22.67 30.35
N LEU A 493 15.99 -22.68 29.90
CA LEU A 493 15.57 -22.35 28.55
C LEU A 493 14.41 -21.37 28.62
N ASP A 494 14.54 -20.24 27.95
CA ASP A 494 13.52 -19.22 27.84
C ASP A 494 13.16 -19.00 26.37
N THR A 495 11.86 -19.00 26.03
CA THR A 495 11.40 -18.72 24.66
C THR A 495 11.52 -17.25 24.31
N SER A 496 11.27 -16.91 23.07
CA SER A 496 10.87 -15.56 22.68
C SER A 496 9.58 -15.15 23.40
N GLY A 497 9.23 -13.87 23.34
CA GLY A 497 7.94 -13.39 23.85
C GLY A 497 6.75 -14.04 23.13
N LEU A 498 5.61 -14.13 23.81
CA LEU A 498 4.35 -14.61 23.22
C LEU A 498 3.72 -13.51 22.35
N THR A 499 4.46 -13.05 21.37
CA THR A 499 4.14 -11.89 20.49
C THR A 499 2.91 -12.08 19.62
N ASN A 500 2.42 -13.31 19.50
CA ASN A 500 1.17 -13.61 18.81
C ASN A 500 -0.07 -13.17 19.60
N LEU A 501 0.05 -12.86 20.89
CA LEU A 501 -1.03 -12.24 21.66
C LEU A 501 -1.15 -10.76 21.29
N LYS A 502 -2.38 -10.29 21.11
CA LYS A 502 -2.68 -8.89 20.80
C LYS A 502 -2.30 -7.96 21.95
N ASP A 503 -1.90 -6.75 21.63
CA ASP A 503 -1.58 -5.70 22.61
C ASP A 503 -2.76 -5.45 23.55
N GLY A 504 -2.46 -5.33 24.85
CA GLY A 504 -3.44 -5.08 25.89
C GLY A 504 -4.37 -6.26 26.21
N LYS A 505 -4.15 -7.42 25.61
CA LYS A 505 -4.89 -8.65 25.91
C LYS A 505 -4.17 -9.46 26.97
N SER A 506 -4.97 -10.16 27.80
CA SER A 506 -4.49 -11.06 28.84
C SER A 506 -5.37 -12.31 28.84
N VAL A 507 -4.74 -13.47 28.71
CA VAL A 507 -5.42 -14.75 28.53
C VAL A 507 -4.93 -15.79 29.54
N ASN A 508 -5.67 -16.88 29.67
CA ASN A 508 -5.17 -18.10 30.28
C ASN A 508 -4.59 -18.98 29.18
N ILE A 509 -3.46 -19.63 29.45
CA ILE A 509 -2.82 -20.53 28.51
C ILE A 509 -2.62 -21.91 29.11
N LYS A 510 -2.59 -22.92 28.24
CA LYS A 510 -2.10 -24.26 28.52
C LYS A 510 -0.86 -24.53 27.68
N VAL A 511 0.23 -24.90 28.33
CA VAL A 511 1.47 -25.34 27.70
C VAL A 511 1.55 -26.84 27.76
N VAL A 512 1.80 -27.49 26.63
CA VAL A 512 1.95 -28.94 26.51
C VAL A 512 3.29 -29.22 25.85
N PHE A 513 4.02 -30.21 26.33
CA PHE A 513 5.31 -30.63 25.75
C PHE A 513 5.60 -32.10 26.06
N ASN A 514 6.44 -32.73 25.25
CA ASN A 514 6.98 -34.06 25.55
C ASN A 514 8.27 -33.93 26.33
N ALA A 515 8.50 -34.79 27.31
CA ALA A 515 9.75 -34.76 28.06
C ALA A 515 10.10 -36.11 28.72
N ASN A 516 11.41 -36.33 28.92
CA ASN A 516 11.93 -37.36 29.79
C ASN A 516 13.09 -36.82 30.60
N ARG A 517 13.27 -37.33 31.82
CA ARG A 517 14.44 -37.04 32.65
C ARG A 517 15.43 -38.19 32.66
N SER A 518 16.71 -37.88 32.75
CA SER A 518 17.77 -38.87 32.77
C SER A 518 17.96 -39.56 34.13
N ASN A 519 17.29 -39.07 35.17
CA ASN A 519 17.41 -39.58 36.54
C ASN A 519 16.18 -39.17 37.38
N ASP A 520 15.75 -40.00 38.32
CA ASP A 520 14.55 -39.79 39.18
C ASP A 520 14.63 -38.54 40.07
N TYR A 521 15.82 -38.05 40.35
CA TYR A 521 16.05 -36.88 41.19
C TYR A 521 16.00 -35.55 40.46
N VAL A 522 15.88 -35.57 39.13
CA VAL A 522 15.79 -34.38 38.31
C VAL A 522 14.32 -34.01 38.07
N TYR A 523 14.02 -32.75 38.20
CA TYR A 523 12.72 -32.17 37.86
C TYR A 523 12.94 -30.88 37.10
N MET A 524 11.86 -30.36 36.54
CA MET A 524 11.86 -29.06 35.90
C MET A 524 10.73 -28.20 36.43
N ASP A 525 11.00 -26.90 36.55
CA ASP A 525 9.99 -25.89 36.73
C ASP A 525 9.62 -25.36 35.32
N CYS A 526 8.35 -25.48 34.94
CA CYS A 526 7.80 -24.84 33.77
C CYS A 526 7.08 -23.57 34.21
N GLY A 527 7.30 -22.44 33.59
CA GLY A 527 6.71 -21.19 34.04
C GLY A 527 6.68 -20.07 33.02
N ILE A 528 6.22 -18.94 33.49
CA ILE A 528 6.11 -17.68 32.75
C ILE A 528 7.10 -16.68 33.33
N GLY A 529 7.98 -16.15 32.48
CA GLY A 529 8.89 -15.05 32.78
C GLY A 529 8.53 -13.78 32.02
N SER A 530 9.10 -12.65 32.42
CA SER A 530 8.96 -11.40 31.69
C SER A 530 10.02 -11.27 30.60
N VAL A 531 9.63 -10.80 29.40
CA VAL A 531 10.59 -10.50 28.32
C VAL A 531 11.53 -9.34 28.67
N SER A 532 11.14 -8.47 29.60
CA SER A 532 11.94 -7.32 30.03
C SER A 532 13.14 -7.71 30.89
N GLU A 533 13.18 -8.94 31.44
CA GLU A 533 14.28 -9.41 32.28
C GLU A 533 15.56 -9.71 31.50
N GLY A 534 15.48 -9.84 30.19
CA GLY A 534 16.62 -10.18 29.36
C GLY A 534 17.20 -11.57 29.62
N ALA A 535 18.53 -11.73 29.50
CA ALA A 535 19.21 -13.00 29.74
C ALA A 535 19.44 -13.23 31.23
N LEU A 536 18.77 -14.26 31.79
CA LEU A 536 18.92 -14.67 33.19
C LEU A 536 20.00 -15.75 33.36
N ASN A 537 20.47 -15.93 34.59
CA ASN A 537 21.32 -17.08 34.90
C ASN A 537 20.50 -18.36 35.03
N GLY A 538 21.10 -19.52 34.81
CA GLY A 538 20.44 -20.80 34.98
C GLY A 538 19.86 -21.05 36.39
N GLY A 539 20.45 -20.40 37.42
CA GLY A 539 19.99 -20.47 38.79
C GLY A 539 18.87 -19.52 39.18
N ASP A 540 18.57 -18.52 38.34
CA ASP A 540 17.57 -17.51 38.66
C ASP A 540 16.16 -18.11 38.65
N ASP A 541 15.30 -17.62 39.52
CA ASP A 541 13.90 -18.07 39.58
C ASP A 541 13.11 -17.59 38.37
N ILE A 542 12.04 -18.34 38.06
CA ILE A 542 11.05 -17.90 37.06
C ILE A 542 10.18 -16.83 37.70
N SER A 543 10.14 -15.65 37.12
CA SER A 543 9.75 -14.42 37.82
C SER A 543 8.24 -14.24 38.06
N VAL A 544 7.39 -14.85 37.22
CA VAL A 544 5.94 -14.59 37.28
C VAL A 544 5.20 -15.74 37.93
N ALA A 545 5.28 -16.93 37.35
CA ALA A 545 4.64 -18.14 37.86
C ALA A 545 5.36 -19.38 37.39
N SER A 546 5.44 -20.42 38.16
CA SER A 546 5.98 -21.71 37.74
C SER A 546 5.24 -22.89 38.38
N THR A 547 5.30 -24.01 37.66
CA THR A 547 4.76 -25.31 38.09
C THR A 547 5.84 -26.36 37.96
N ARG A 548 6.06 -27.13 39.02
CA ARG A 548 7.00 -28.26 39.01
C ARG A 548 6.44 -29.41 38.17
N ILE A 549 7.25 -29.93 37.29
CA ILE A 549 6.99 -31.10 36.43
C ILE A 549 8.06 -32.14 36.69
N GLU A 550 7.64 -33.38 36.83
CA GLU A 550 8.51 -34.54 37.00
C GLU A 550 8.31 -35.52 35.81
N PRO A 551 9.05 -35.33 34.69
CA PRO A 551 8.92 -36.24 33.58
C PRO A 551 9.31 -37.68 33.94
N ALA A 552 8.80 -38.65 33.19
CA ALA A 552 9.20 -40.04 33.36
C ALA A 552 10.70 -40.24 33.17
N THR A 553 11.30 -41.07 34.04
CA THR A 553 12.72 -41.37 33.98
C THR A 553 13.03 -42.33 32.84
N ASN A 554 14.06 -42.00 32.08
CA ASN A 554 14.71 -42.88 31.12
C ASN A 554 16.22 -42.68 31.22
N SER A 555 16.92 -43.59 31.92
CA SER A 555 18.36 -43.47 32.14
C SER A 555 19.20 -43.58 30.85
N SER A 556 18.59 -44.02 29.75
CA SER A 556 19.19 -44.10 28.43
C SER A 556 18.67 -43.03 27.47
N ILE A 557 18.07 -41.97 28.00
CA ILE A 557 17.45 -40.90 27.20
C ILE A 557 18.50 -40.17 26.32
N THR A 558 18.11 -39.90 25.11
CA THR A 558 18.85 -39.11 24.12
C THR A 558 17.88 -38.17 23.39
N TYR A 559 18.38 -37.35 22.50
CA TYR A 559 17.55 -36.46 21.69
C TYR A 559 16.56 -37.17 20.75
N THR A 560 16.75 -38.48 20.50
CA THR A 560 15.95 -39.23 19.51
C THR A 560 14.95 -40.22 20.11
N ASN A 561 14.92 -40.40 21.42
CA ASN A 561 14.06 -41.39 22.08
C ASN A 561 13.21 -40.81 23.23
N ILE A 562 12.82 -39.55 23.11
CA ILE A 562 11.88 -38.88 24.02
C ILE A 562 10.52 -39.55 23.83
N ALA A 563 9.90 -39.93 24.95
CA ALA A 563 8.56 -40.51 24.91
C ALA A 563 7.52 -39.47 24.47
N SER A 564 6.54 -39.89 23.71
CA SER A 564 5.41 -39.04 23.26
C SER A 564 4.40 -38.71 24.37
N THR A 565 4.77 -38.90 25.63
CA THR A 565 3.93 -38.56 26.78
C THR A 565 3.85 -37.05 26.95
N ASP A 566 2.64 -36.53 26.94
CA ASP A 566 2.37 -35.11 27.14
C ASP A 566 2.44 -34.74 28.62
N TYR A 567 3.24 -33.77 28.93
CA TYR A 567 3.22 -33.02 30.20
C TYR A 567 2.57 -31.67 29.95
N SER A 568 1.88 -31.13 30.95
CA SER A 568 1.21 -29.85 30.79
C SER A 568 1.23 -28.99 32.04
N CYS A 569 1.24 -27.69 31.83
CA CYS A 569 1.01 -26.67 32.86
C CYS A 569 0.09 -25.58 32.30
N SER A 570 -0.59 -24.87 33.22
CA SER A 570 -1.49 -23.78 32.84
C SER A 570 -1.16 -22.52 33.61
N PHE A 571 -1.28 -21.37 32.94
CA PHE A 571 -1.00 -20.07 33.53
C PHE A 571 -2.11 -19.09 33.20
N SER A 572 -2.43 -18.22 34.16
CA SER A 572 -3.46 -17.18 34.00
C SER A 572 -2.83 -15.81 33.88
N GLY A 573 -3.52 -14.88 33.21
CA GLY A 573 -3.09 -13.50 33.14
C GLY A 573 -1.89 -13.27 32.20
N VAL A 574 -1.69 -14.14 31.21
CA VAL A 574 -0.57 -14.12 30.28
C VAL A 574 -0.83 -13.14 29.15
N ASN A 575 0.15 -12.33 28.79
CA ASN A 575 0.09 -11.36 27.70
C ASN A 575 1.38 -11.41 26.85
N ASN A 576 1.48 -10.54 25.83
CA ASN A 576 2.59 -10.49 24.89
C ASN A 576 3.93 -10.02 25.48
N SER A 577 3.95 -9.53 26.72
CA SER A 577 5.20 -9.21 27.44
C SER A 577 5.76 -10.40 28.21
N HIS A 578 5.11 -11.55 28.15
CA HIS A 578 5.55 -12.78 28.79
C HIS A 578 6.24 -13.74 27.81
N ARG A 579 7.08 -14.62 28.35
CA ARG A 579 7.72 -15.73 27.66
C ARG A 579 7.60 -17.01 28.48
N LEU A 580 7.72 -18.16 27.85
CA LEU A 580 7.81 -19.44 28.55
C LEU A 580 9.24 -19.64 29.06
N SER A 581 9.34 -20.26 30.22
CA SER A 581 10.61 -20.55 30.86
C SER A 581 10.62 -21.95 31.45
N TRP A 582 11.71 -22.68 31.23
CA TRP A 582 11.98 -23.97 31.88
C TRP A 582 13.29 -23.89 32.61
N ARG A 583 13.29 -24.32 33.87
CA ARG A 583 14.50 -24.43 34.68
C ARG A 583 14.61 -25.86 35.20
N VAL A 584 15.74 -26.49 34.99
CA VAL A 584 16.01 -27.86 35.46
C VAL A 584 16.74 -27.81 36.78
N SER A 585 16.20 -28.52 37.78
CA SER A 585 16.70 -28.60 39.14
C SER A 585 16.74 -30.06 39.62
N ARG A 586 17.24 -30.31 40.84
CA ARG A 586 17.17 -31.60 41.45
C ARG A 586 16.77 -31.53 42.95
N ASP A 587 16.17 -32.60 43.44
CA ASP A 587 15.56 -32.66 44.76
C ASP A 587 16.48 -33.11 45.90
N TYR A 588 17.67 -33.64 45.58
CA TYR A 588 18.42 -34.40 46.60
C TYR A 588 19.86 -33.88 46.74
N ASP A 589 20.25 -33.70 48.00
CA ASP A 589 21.65 -33.42 48.33
C ASP A 589 22.43 -34.72 48.52
N PHE A 590 23.26 -35.06 47.55
CA PHE A 590 24.09 -36.26 47.58
C PHE A 590 25.46 -36.04 48.17
N ALA A 591 25.63 -35.14 49.07
CA ALA A 591 26.93 -34.95 49.73
C ALA A 591 27.43 -36.29 50.31
N GLY A 592 28.53 -36.77 49.76
CA GLY A 592 29.21 -37.98 50.25
C GLY A 592 28.94 -39.29 49.50
N ASN A 593 28.08 -39.32 48.46
CA ASN A 593 27.74 -40.56 47.75
C ASN A 593 28.42 -40.76 46.37
N GLY A 594 29.43 -39.96 46.03
CA GLY A 594 30.15 -40.07 44.78
C GLY A 594 29.32 -39.63 43.53
N TRP A 595 28.15 -39.05 43.73
CA TRP A 595 27.29 -38.52 42.70
C TRP A 595 27.54 -37.01 42.47
N GLU A 596 28.36 -36.47 43.32
CA GLU A 596 28.93 -35.12 43.24
C GLU A 596 29.63 -35.01 41.88
N SER A 597 29.47 -34.17 41.08
CA SER A 597 30.15 -34.03 39.80
C SER A 597 29.47 -34.70 38.59
N LYS A 598 28.25 -35.24 38.72
CA LYS A 598 27.51 -35.73 37.58
C LYS A 598 26.57 -34.67 37.03
N SER A 599 26.42 -34.62 35.71
CA SER A 599 25.41 -33.84 35.04
C SER A 599 24.23 -34.72 34.71
N TRP A 600 23.01 -34.19 34.91
CA TRP A 600 21.77 -34.83 34.55
C TRP A 600 20.95 -33.89 33.68
N TYR A 601 20.00 -34.42 32.96
CA TYR A 601 19.32 -33.72 31.91
C TYR A 601 17.82 -33.98 31.96
N VAL A 602 17.03 -32.97 31.50
CA VAL A 602 15.70 -33.17 30.95
C VAL A 602 15.77 -32.91 29.47
N TYR A 603 15.29 -33.86 28.69
CA TYR A 603 15.11 -33.76 27.25
C TYR A 603 13.66 -33.41 26.98
N MET A 604 13.43 -32.47 26.07
CA MET A 604 12.11 -31.94 25.78
C MET A 604 11.94 -31.73 24.27
N ASP A 605 10.68 -31.87 23.81
CA ASP A 605 10.29 -31.69 22.42
C ASP A 605 8.82 -31.28 22.34
N ASN A 606 8.37 -30.87 21.14
CA ASN A 606 6.98 -30.61 20.82
C ASN A 606 6.25 -29.67 21.80
N ILE A 607 6.82 -28.49 22.01
CA ILE A 607 6.18 -27.45 22.83
C ILE A 607 4.99 -26.89 22.08
N ARG A 608 3.81 -26.91 22.69
CA ARG A 608 2.54 -26.42 22.11
C ARG A 608 1.80 -25.59 23.13
N VAL A 609 1.32 -24.43 22.74
CA VAL A 609 0.59 -23.50 23.61
C VAL A 609 -0.77 -23.19 23.02
N SER A 610 -1.80 -23.34 23.83
CA SER A 610 -3.18 -22.99 23.48
C SER A 610 -3.74 -21.97 24.47
N ILE A 611 -4.66 -21.14 24.02
CA ILE A 611 -5.50 -20.31 24.90
C ILE A 611 -6.52 -21.23 25.57
N VAL A 612 -6.79 -20.98 26.84
CA VAL A 612 -7.82 -21.71 27.62
C VAL A 612 -8.92 -20.71 27.96
N GLN A 613 -10.16 -21.07 27.66
CA GLN A 613 -11.34 -20.25 27.98
C GLN A 613 -11.70 -20.33 29.47
#